data_c0e00c0391fdc48470c7606e93986d6e
#
_entry.id   c0e00c0391fdc48470c7606e93986d6e
#
_cell.length_a   1.000
_cell.length_b   1.000
_cell.length_c   1.000
_cell.angle_alpha   90.00
_cell.angle_beta   90.00
_cell.angle_gamma   90.00
#
_symmetry.space_group_name_H-M   'P 1'
#
loop_
_entity.id
_entity.type
_entity.pdbx_description
1 polymer ?
#
loop_
_entity_poly.entity_id
_entity_poly.type
_entity_poly.pdbx_seq_one_letter_code
_entity_poly.pdbx_strand_id
1 'polypeptide(L)'
;MKKNRFSFLLLPLLFALLTNPLAAQEDSVVAKELVKLKYFNDNNGVQFLILENSLKTGKKIEPLKDKVFQLYLDSNKTENFIATVTTDKNGKAKSFLPPSLKAAWEASPLHKFIAVATGKEEETAAELEILKSKIKIDTAIEEGTRRITVQVMKYENSEWVPANEVEMKVGIQRMGGILSAGDEETYTTDSSGTVNVELTKDSLPGDEKGNMVLVAKVEDNDQYGNLLVQKTVPWGVALKTDNSFFDQRTLWTTRFRAPVWLLFMAYSITIGVWGTIIYLVLQIIRIKRIGTAAS
;
A
#
# COMPACT_ATOMS: atom_id res chain seq x y z
N MET A 1 -50.81 -18.97 -74.04
CA MET A 1 -50.49 -18.40 -72.74
C MET A 1 -50.02 -19.51 -71.80
N LYS A 2 -48.69 -19.72 -71.66
CA LYS A 2 -48.09 -20.64 -70.72
C LYS A 2 -47.45 -19.81 -69.54
N LYS A 3 -48.06 -19.85 -68.39
CA LYS A 3 -47.56 -19.20 -67.15
C LYS A 3 -46.38 -19.98 -66.65
N ASN A 4 -45.20 -19.34 -66.50
CA ASN A 4 -44.02 -19.83 -65.89
C ASN A 4 -44.28 -20.06 -64.36
N ARG A 5 -44.33 -21.31 -63.88
CA ARG A 5 -44.42 -21.72 -62.47
C ARG A 5 -43.06 -22.13 -61.89
N PHE A 6 -41.94 -21.64 -62.43
CA PHE A 6 -40.61 -22.13 -62.05
C PHE A 6 -39.82 -21.16 -61.12
N SER A 7 -40.42 -20.00 -60.78
CA SER A 7 -39.69 -18.99 -60.03
C SER A 7 -39.89 -18.99 -58.51
N PHE A 8 -40.69 -19.91 -57.94
CA PHE A 8 -41.01 -19.90 -56.50
C PHE A 8 -40.28 -20.95 -55.68
N LEU A 9 -39.52 -21.85 -56.26
CA LEU A 9 -38.81 -22.92 -55.58
C LEU A 9 -37.32 -22.64 -55.30
N LEU A 10 -36.79 -21.54 -55.85
CA LEU A 10 -35.39 -21.15 -55.61
C LEU A 10 -35.19 -20.19 -54.43
N LEU A 11 -36.23 -19.55 -53.94
CA LEU A 11 -36.15 -18.59 -52.83
C LEU A 11 -35.92 -19.26 -51.46
N PRO A 12 -36.55 -20.41 -51.10
CA PRO A 12 -36.29 -21.04 -49.81
C PRO A 12 -34.92 -21.75 -49.75
N LEU A 13 -34.34 -22.14 -50.89
CA LEU A 13 -33.00 -22.80 -50.91
C LEU A 13 -31.88 -21.78 -50.68
N LEU A 14 -32.06 -20.52 -51.06
CA LEU A 14 -31.06 -19.46 -50.81
C LEU A 14 -31.09 -18.99 -49.35
N PHE A 15 -32.24 -19.12 -48.67
CA PHE A 15 -32.35 -18.76 -47.24
C PHE A 15 -31.81 -19.83 -46.28
N ALA A 16 -31.76 -21.10 -46.70
CA ALA A 16 -31.20 -22.20 -45.93
C ALA A 16 -29.65 -22.20 -45.92
N LEU A 17 -28.99 -21.47 -46.82
CA LEU A 17 -27.53 -21.33 -46.88
C LEU A 17 -26.99 -20.18 -46.02
N LEU A 18 -27.87 -19.32 -45.49
CA LEU A 18 -27.48 -18.17 -44.65
C LEU A 18 -27.62 -18.44 -43.15
N THR A 19 -28.08 -19.62 -42.74
CA THR A 19 -28.16 -20.05 -41.33
C THR A 19 -27.07 -21.07 -40.96
N ASN A 20 -25.83 -20.87 -41.43
CA ASN A 20 -24.72 -21.47 -40.72
C ASN A 20 -24.59 -20.71 -39.40
N PRO A 21 -24.87 -21.32 -38.24
CA PRO A 21 -24.42 -20.73 -37.00
C PRO A 21 -22.90 -20.66 -37.11
N LEU A 22 -22.33 -19.46 -37.18
CA LEU A 22 -20.94 -19.26 -36.81
C LEU A 22 -20.90 -19.82 -35.40
N ALA A 23 -20.42 -21.04 -35.20
CA ALA A 23 -19.92 -21.51 -33.96
C ALA A 23 -18.79 -20.54 -33.61
N ALA A 24 -19.12 -19.53 -32.80
CA ALA A 24 -18.11 -18.74 -32.11
C ALA A 24 -17.30 -19.77 -31.35
N GLN A 25 -16.11 -20.03 -31.84
CA GLN A 25 -15.11 -20.79 -31.13
C GLN A 25 -14.88 -19.96 -29.85
N GLU A 26 -15.57 -20.33 -28.77
CA GLU A 26 -15.19 -19.85 -27.45
C GLU A 26 -13.75 -20.32 -27.27
N ASP A 27 -12.81 -19.40 -27.49
CA ASP A 27 -11.46 -19.57 -26.99
C ASP A 27 -11.62 -19.87 -25.52
N SER A 28 -11.41 -21.12 -25.18
CA SER A 28 -11.42 -21.57 -23.79
C SER A 28 -10.30 -20.81 -23.09
N VAL A 29 -10.69 -19.71 -22.44
CA VAL A 29 -9.77 -18.85 -21.68
C VAL A 29 -9.24 -19.70 -20.53
N VAL A 30 -8.08 -20.32 -20.75
CA VAL A 30 -7.42 -21.14 -19.73
C VAL A 30 -7.03 -20.23 -18.58
N ALA A 31 -7.61 -20.49 -17.43
CA ALA A 31 -7.23 -19.79 -16.21
C ALA A 31 -5.80 -20.18 -15.84
N LYS A 32 -4.92 -19.19 -15.70
CA LYS A 32 -3.50 -19.39 -15.35
C LYS A 32 -3.22 -18.81 -13.96
N GLU A 33 -2.70 -19.63 -13.07
CA GLU A 33 -2.17 -19.17 -11.79
C GLU A 33 -0.87 -18.41 -12.01
N LEU A 34 -0.77 -17.21 -11.41
CA LEU A 34 0.41 -16.35 -11.46
C LEU A 34 0.93 -16.16 -10.03
N VAL A 35 2.13 -16.66 -9.78
CA VAL A 35 2.86 -16.45 -8.52
C VAL A 35 4.02 -15.51 -8.80
N LYS A 36 4.15 -14.46 -7.99
CA LYS A 36 5.25 -13.50 -8.04
C LYS A 36 5.91 -13.39 -6.68
N LEU A 37 7.23 -13.32 -6.68
CA LEU A 37 8.02 -12.98 -5.49
C LEU A 37 8.54 -11.55 -5.65
N LYS A 38 8.53 -10.79 -4.55
CA LYS A 38 9.14 -9.46 -4.43
C LYS A 38 10.04 -9.44 -3.22
N TYR A 39 11.25 -8.97 -3.38
CA TYR A 39 12.22 -8.80 -2.30
C TYR A 39 12.25 -7.36 -1.83
N PHE A 40 12.37 -7.16 -0.52
CA PHE A 40 12.46 -5.86 0.15
C PHE A 40 13.63 -5.84 1.11
N ASN A 41 14.38 -4.73 1.11
CA ASN A 41 15.44 -4.47 2.07
C ASN A 41 15.27 -3.06 2.64
N ASP A 42 14.79 -2.99 3.88
CA ASP A 42 14.53 -1.74 4.58
C ASP A 42 15.72 -1.38 5.48
N ASN A 43 16.25 -0.17 5.29
CA ASN A 43 17.37 0.39 6.05
C ASN A 43 18.62 -0.54 6.11
N ASN A 44 18.86 -1.30 5.04
CA ASN A 44 19.95 -2.29 4.92
C ASN A 44 19.99 -3.35 6.03
N GLY A 45 18.87 -3.59 6.70
CA GLY A 45 18.84 -4.51 7.84
C GLY A 45 17.60 -5.38 7.93
N VAL A 46 16.46 -4.89 7.51
CA VAL A 46 15.21 -5.63 7.56
C VAL A 46 14.87 -6.17 6.18
N GLN A 47 15.15 -7.46 5.98
CA GLN A 47 14.93 -8.14 4.70
C GLN A 47 13.67 -9.00 4.79
N PHE A 48 12.80 -8.89 3.79
CA PHE A 48 11.59 -9.70 3.71
C PHE A 48 11.15 -9.92 2.26
N LEU A 49 10.34 -10.95 2.07
CA LEU A 49 9.71 -11.31 0.82
C LEU A 49 8.21 -11.06 0.90
N ILE A 50 7.64 -10.62 -0.21
CA ILE A 50 6.20 -10.63 -0.44
C ILE A 50 5.93 -11.58 -1.61
N LEU A 51 5.14 -12.61 -1.35
CA LEU A 51 4.58 -13.49 -2.37
C LEU A 51 3.21 -12.96 -2.74
N GLU A 52 2.96 -12.80 -4.04
CA GLU A 52 1.66 -12.42 -4.60
C GLU A 52 1.15 -13.58 -5.47
N ASN A 53 -0.04 -14.10 -5.15
CA ASN A 53 -0.68 -15.17 -5.90
C ASN A 53 -2.02 -14.72 -6.47
N SER A 54 -2.23 -14.92 -7.77
CA SER A 54 -3.43 -14.51 -8.48
C SER A 54 -3.79 -15.48 -9.61
N LEU A 55 -5.07 -15.55 -9.94
CA LEU A 55 -5.61 -16.29 -11.08
C LEU A 55 -5.90 -15.31 -12.22
N LYS A 56 -5.26 -15.50 -13.34
CA LYS A 56 -5.53 -14.73 -14.56
C LYS A 56 -6.46 -15.53 -15.47
N THR A 57 -7.66 -14.99 -15.72
CA THR A 57 -8.65 -15.52 -16.65
C THR A 57 -8.90 -14.48 -17.72
N GLY A 58 -8.23 -14.61 -18.87
CA GLY A 58 -8.25 -13.59 -19.92
C GLY A 58 -7.65 -12.26 -19.46
N LYS A 59 -8.48 -11.22 -19.37
CA LYS A 59 -8.09 -9.88 -18.89
C LYS A 59 -8.31 -9.68 -17.39
N LYS A 60 -9.02 -10.60 -16.71
CA LYS A 60 -9.35 -10.50 -15.29
C LYS A 60 -8.25 -11.15 -14.45
N ILE A 61 -7.82 -10.45 -13.39
CA ILE A 61 -6.87 -10.95 -12.40
C ILE A 61 -7.57 -10.95 -11.05
N GLU A 62 -7.67 -12.13 -10.43
CA GLU A 62 -8.29 -12.32 -9.12
C GLU A 62 -7.26 -12.84 -8.12
N PRO A 63 -7.19 -12.27 -6.89
CA PRO A 63 -6.27 -12.75 -5.88
C PRO A 63 -6.70 -14.16 -5.40
N LEU A 64 -5.73 -15.06 -5.23
CA LEU A 64 -5.95 -16.39 -4.67
C LEU A 64 -5.55 -16.41 -3.19
N LYS A 65 -6.56 -16.52 -2.33
CA LYS A 65 -6.40 -16.65 -0.88
C LYS A 65 -6.19 -18.09 -0.43
N ASP A 66 -5.72 -18.25 0.83
CA ASP A 66 -5.59 -19.52 1.54
C ASP A 66 -4.69 -20.55 0.79
N LYS A 67 -3.77 -20.07 -0.06
CA LYS A 67 -2.75 -20.90 -0.71
C LYS A 67 -1.49 -20.93 0.13
N VAL A 68 -0.95 -22.13 0.32
CA VAL A 68 0.23 -22.36 1.16
C VAL A 68 1.46 -22.57 0.29
N PHE A 69 2.52 -21.82 0.59
CA PHE A 69 3.82 -21.88 -0.09
C PHE A 69 4.95 -22.07 0.91
N GLN A 70 5.97 -22.78 0.49
CA GLN A 70 7.25 -22.88 1.18
C GLN A 70 8.27 -22.01 0.46
N LEU A 71 8.98 -21.19 1.21
CA LEU A 71 10.00 -20.28 0.68
C LEU A 71 11.40 -20.77 1.05
N TYR A 72 12.32 -20.68 0.10
CA TYR A 72 13.69 -21.12 0.24
C TYR A 72 14.68 -20.08 -0.31
N LEU A 73 15.91 -20.12 0.19
CA LEU A 73 17.04 -19.32 -0.29
C LEU A 73 18.01 -20.24 -1.07
N ASP A 74 18.37 -19.87 -2.29
CA ASP A 74 19.35 -20.50 -3.19
C ASP A 74 19.02 -21.94 -3.61
N SER A 75 18.44 -22.77 -2.76
CA SER A 75 18.07 -24.15 -3.10
C SER A 75 16.90 -24.66 -2.26
N ASN A 76 16.09 -25.57 -2.84
CA ASN A 76 14.96 -26.21 -2.18
C ASN A 76 15.44 -27.31 -1.20
N LYS A 77 16.27 -26.94 -0.22
CA LYS A 77 16.76 -27.84 0.83
C LYS A 77 16.31 -27.35 2.19
N THR A 78 16.17 -28.27 3.15
CA THR A 78 15.73 -27.94 4.52
C THR A 78 16.65 -26.93 5.22
N GLU A 79 17.95 -26.94 4.93
CA GLU A 79 18.93 -25.99 5.48
C GLU A 79 18.73 -24.55 5.00
N ASN A 80 18.11 -24.39 3.82
CA ASN A 80 17.84 -23.10 3.16
C ASN A 80 16.38 -22.66 3.29
N PHE A 81 15.61 -23.32 4.14
CA PHE A 81 14.22 -23.02 4.38
C PHE A 81 14.04 -21.66 5.08
N ILE A 82 13.21 -20.81 4.50
CA ILE A 82 12.88 -19.50 5.06
C ILE A 82 11.62 -19.61 5.93
N ALA A 83 10.49 -19.97 5.35
CA ALA A 83 9.21 -20.08 6.05
C ALA A 83 8.15 -20.79 5.20
N THR A 84 7.12 -21.29 5.87
CA THR A 84 5.84 -21.62 5.23
C THR A 84 4.90 -20.43 5.39
N VAL A 85 4.32 -19.97 4.28
CA VAL A 85 3.45 -18.80 4.25
C VAL A 85 2.09 -19.13 3.62
N THR A 86 1.03 -18.47 4.09
CA THR A 86 -0.32 -18.63 3.54
C THR A 86 -0.79 -17.28 3.00
N THR A 87 -1.36 -17.28 1.80
CA THR A 87 -1.87 -16.05 1.18
C THR A 87 -3.13 -15.54 1.87
N ASP A 88 -3.19 -14.24 2.08
CA ASP A 88 -4.32 -13.52 2.67
C ASP A 88 -5.47 -13.31 1.65
N LYS A 89 -6.51 -12.57 2.06
CA LYS A 89 -7.66 -12.21 1.20
C LYS A 89 -7.29 -11.45 -0.07
N ASN A 90 -6.11 -10.82 -0.09
CA ASN A 90 -5.58 -10.08 -1.24
C ASN A 90 -4.60 -10.94 -2.07
N GLY A 91 -4.48 -12.23 -1.77
CA GLY A 91 -3.54 -13.13 -2.43
C GLY A 91 -2.08 -12.87 -2.07
N LYS A 92 -1.80 -12.20 -0.94
CA LYS A 92 -0.44 -11.82 -0.52
C LYS A 92 -0.01 -12.58 0.73
N ALA A 93 1.27 -12.93 0.77
CA ALA A 93 1.92 -13.47 1.95
C ALA A 93 3.25 -12.78 2.18
N LYS A 94 3.61 -12.50 3.44
CA LYS A 94 4.86 -11.84 3.81
C LYS A 94 5.70 -12.77 4.69
N SER A 95 7.00 -12.83 4.43
CA SER A 95 7.97 -13.53 5.27
C SER A 95 9.24 -12.72 5.43
N PHE A 96 9.78 -12.69 6.63
CA PHE A 96 11.10 -12.12 6.88
C PHE A 96 12.19 -13.15 6.66
N LEU A 97 13.38 -12.68 6.22
CA LEU A 97 14.56 -13.54 6.14
C LEU A 97 15.02 -13.89 7.57
N PRO A 98 15.05 -15.19 7.94
CA PRO A 98 15.39 -15.57 9.30
C PRO A 98 16.88 -15.35 9.58
N PRO A 99 17.28 -14.99 10.81
CA PRO A 99 18.67 -14.78 11.19
C PRO A 99 19.56 -16.01 10.98
N SER A 100 18.99 -17.21 10.97
CA SER A 100 19.71 -18.47 10.70
C SER A 100 20.34 -18.51 9.30
N LEU A 101 19.72 -17.82 8.33
CA LEU A 101 20.23 -17.75 6.95
C LEU A 101 21.20 -16.59 6.71
N LYS A 102 21.55 -15.82 7.74
CA LYS A 102 22.47 -14.69 7.60
C LYS A 102 23.83 -15.10 7.02
N ALA A 103 24.39 -16.22 7.47
CA ALA A 103 25.67 -16.72 6.95
C ALA A 103 25.58 -17.13 5.47
N ALA A 104 24.48 -17.77 5.06
CA ALA A 104 24.22 -18.11 3.67
C ALA A 104 24.07 -16.84 2.82
N TRP A 105 23.32 -15.84 3.32
CA TRP A 105 23.18 -14.53 2.67
C TRP A 105 24.51 -13.78 2.53
N GLU A 106 25.41 -13.88 3.49
CA GLU A 106 26.72 -13.21 3.42
C GLU A 106 27.70 -13.90 2.49
N ALA A 107 27.53 -15.20 2.25
CA ALA A 107 28.46 -16.03 1.48
C ALA A 107 28.49 -15.74 -0.03
N SER A 108 27.38 -15.25 -0.61
CA SER A 108 27.27 -15.03 -2.06
C SER A 108 26.86 -13.59 -2.39
N PRO A 109 27.27 -13.05 -3.55
CA PRO A 109 26.77 -11.78 -4.07
C PRO A 109 25.36 -11.89 -4.68
N LEU A 110 25.02 -13.03 -5.26
CA LEU A 110 23.76 -13.30 -5.95
C LEU A 110 22.99 -14.37 -5.19
N HIS A 111 21.72 -14.14 -4.96
CA HIS A 111 20.83 -15.04 -4.26
C HIS A 111 19.55 -15.29 -5.06
N LYS A 112 19.06 -16.53 -4.95
CA LYS A 112 17.84 -16.98 -5.60
C LYS A 112 16.79 -17.30 -4.54
N PHE A 113 15.67 -16.60 -4.55
CA PHE A 113 14.51 -16.94 -3.75
C PHE A 113 13.59 -17.87 -4.54
N ILE A 114 13.15 -18.95 -3.91
CA ILE A 114 12.35 -19.99 -4.53
C ILE A 114 11.06 -20.15 -3.72
N ALA A 115 9.91 -20.11 -4.41
CA ALA A 115 8.61 -20.43 -3.82
C ALA A 115 8.10 -21.74 -4.39
N VAL A 116 7.73 -22.67 -3.52
CA VAL A 116 7.19 -23.98 -3.86
C VAL A 116 5.77 -24.10 -3.30
N ALA A 117 4.79 -24.46 -4.11
CA ALA A 117 3.43 -24.69 -3.64
C ALA A 117 3.36 -25.98 -2.83
N THR A 118 2.68 -25.95 -1.68
CA THR A 118 2.52 -27.17 -0.85
C THR A 118 1.78 -28.27 -1.62
N GLY A 119 2.32 -29.48 -1.62
CA GLY A 119 1.79 -30.63 -2.38
C GLY A 119 2.37 -30.80 -3.78
N LYS A 120 3.27 -29.91 -4.20
CA LYS A 120 4.00 -29.93 -5.47
C LYS A 120 5.50 -29.74 -5.23
N GLU A 121 6.09 -30.65 -4.43
CA GLU A 121 7.47 -30.49 -3.91
C GLU A 121 8.54 -30.38 -5.01
N GLU A 122 8.27 -30.82 -6.22
CA GLU A 122 9.21 -30.77 -7.36
C GLU A 122 8.94 -29.59 -8.31
N GLU A 123 7.82 -28.87 -8.16
CA GLU A 123 7.42 -27.80 -9.06
C GLU A 123 7.60 -26.44 -8.42
N THR A 124 8.61 -25.69 -8.88
CA THR A 124 8.81 -24.31 -8.48
C THR A 124 7.69 -23.41 -9.00
N ALA A 125 6.97 -22.77 -8.09
CA ALA A 125 5.86 -21.87 -8.43
C ALA A 125 6.36 -20.48 -8.88
N ALA A 126 7.45 -19.99 -8.26
CA ALA A 126 8.10 -18.73 -8.64
C ALA A 126 9.55 -18.70 -8.18
N GLU A 127 10.39 -17.99 -8.93
CA GLU A 127 11.78 -17.73 -8.61
C GLU A 127 12.05 -16.23 -8.73
N LEU A 128 13.00 -15.73 -7.92
CA LEU A 128 13.47 -14.35 -7.95
C LEU A 128 14.95 -14.31 -7.66
N GLU A 129 15.75 -13.80 -8.59
CA GLU A 129 17.19 -13.61 -8.39
C GLU A 129 17.47 -12.17 -7.96
N ILE A 130 18.23 -11.99 -6.90
CA ILE A 130 18.57 -10.70 -6.32
C ILE A 130 20.07 -10.59 -6.09
N LEU A 131 20.65 -9.53 -6.63
CA LEU A 131 22.01 -9.13 -6.35
C LEU A 131 22.07 -8.34 -5.04
N LYS A 132 22.96 -8.75 -4.15
CA LYS A 132 23.15 -8.12 -2.85
C LYS A 132 23.52 -6.65 -3.01
N SER A 133 22.72 -5.77 -2.41
CA SER A 133 22.87 -4.32 -2.56
C SER A 133 22.58 -3.58 -1.26
N LYS A 134 23.06 -2.36 -1.18
CA LYS A 134 22.78 -1.42 -0.08
C LYS A 134 22.56 -0.01 -0.63
N ILE A 135 21.78 0.75 0.09
CA ILE A 135 21.46 2.14 -0.22
C ILE A 135 21.77 3.02 0.98
N LYS A 136 22.34 4.21 0.78
CA LYS A 136 22.72 5.14 1.84
C LYS A 136 22.23 6.54 1.49
N ILE A 137 21.77 7.29 2.50
CA ILE A 137 21.47 8.71 2.40
C ILE A 137 22.50 9.49 3.20
N ASP A 138 23.18 10.43 2.55
CA ASP A 138 23.95 11.48 3.18
C ASP A 138 23.30 12.84 2.95
N THR A 139 23.55 13.78 3.85
CA THR A 139 22.91 15.11 3.82
C THR A 139 23.94 16.17 4.16
N ALA A 140 23.93 17.24 3.38
CA ALA A 140 24.77 18.43 3.60
C ALA A 140 23.93 19.70 3.51
N ILE A 141 24.43 20.77 4.13
CA ILE A 141 23.92 22.14 3.93
C ILE A 141 25.09 22.92 3.40
N GLU A 142 25.00 23.36 2.14
CA GLU A 142 26.04 24.11 1.46
C GLU A 142 25.45 25.48 1.03
N GLU A 143 26.04 26.57 1.46
CA GLU A 143 25.59 27.94 1.16
C GLU A 143 24.08 28.17 1.43
N GLY A 144 23.52 27.50 2.45
CA GLY A 144 22.10 27.56 2.78
C GLY A 144 21.20 26.62 1.99
N THR A 145 21.72 25.94 0.97
CA THR A 145 21.00 24.93 0.20
C THR A 145 21.12 23.58 0.87
N ARG A 146 19.98 22.89 1.04
CA ARG A 146 19.91 21.55 1.63
C ARG A 146 20.06 20.51 0.54
N ARG A 147 21.18 19.77 0.57
CA ARG A 147 21.49 18.73 -0.41
C ARG A 147 21.33 17.34 0.18
N ILE A 148 20.70 16.47 -0.57
CA ILE A 148 20.51 15.06 -0.28
C ILE A 148 21.34 14.27 -1.30
N THR A 149 22.30 13.48 -0.83
CA THR A 149 23.10 12.57 -1.65
C THR A 149 22.68 11.16 -1.33
N VAL A 150 22.22 10.42 -2.32
CA VAL A 150 21.87 9.00 -2.19
C VAL A 150 22.89 8.17 -2.96
N GLN A 151 23.42 7.15 -2.32
CA GLN A 151 24.37 6.23 -2.94
C GLN A 151 23.81 4.82 -2.91
N VAL A 152 23.84 4.14 -4.07
CA VAL A 152 23.51 2.71 -4.21
C VAL A 152 24.79 1.96 -4.54
N MET A 153 25.02 0.88 -3.82
CA MET A 153 26.16 -0.01 -4.02
C MET A 153 25.68 -1.44 -4.18
N LYS A 154 26.27 -2.17 -5.09
CA LYS A 154 26.10 -3.61 -5.29
C LYS A 154 27.34 -4.37 -4.78
N TYR A 155 27.12 -5.61 -4.37
CA TYR A 155 28.22 -6.48 -3.93
C TYR A 155 28.66 -7.36 -5.09
N GLU A 156 29.89 -7.15 -5.57
CA GLU A 156 30.45 -7.86 -6.72
C GLU A 156 31.94 -8.13 -6.48
N ASN A 157 32.43 -9.30 -6.88
CA ASN A 157 33.83 -9.69 -6.68
C ASN A 157 34.38 -9.53 -5.25
N SER A 158 33.53 -9.79 -4.24
CA SER A 158 33.84 -9.63 -2.82
C SER A 158 34.06 -8.19 -2.36
N GLU A 159 33.65 -7.20 -3.15
CA GLU A 159 33.74 -5.78 -2.84
C GLU A 159 32.42 -5.06 -3.08
N TRP A 160 32.23 -3.92 -2.40
CA TRP A 160 31.11 -3.03 -2.65
C TRP A 160 31.47 -2.06 -3.76
N VAL A 161 30.82 -2.18 -4.91
CA VAL A 161 31.01 -1.30 -6.06
C VAL A 161 29.77 -0.44 -6.32
N PRO A 162 29.95 0.74 -6.92
CA PRO A 162 28.80 1.59 -7.29
C PRO A 162 27.80 0.87 -8.21
N ALA A 163 26.51 1.09 -8.00
CA ALA A 163 25.44 0.64 -8.88
C ALA A 163 24.95 1.83 -9.72
N ASN A 164 25.27 1.83 -11.01
CA ASN A 164 24.83 2.85 -11.97
C ASN A 164 23.44 2.54 -12.55
N GLU A 165 22.78 3.55 -13.10
CA GLU A 165 21.48 3.45 -13.81
C GLU A 165 20.36 2.84 -12.95
N VAL A 166 20.41 3.06 -11.63
CA VAL A 166 19.35 2.64 -10.72
C VAL A 166 18.34 3.77 -10.56
N GLU A 167 17.12 3.53 -11.02
CA GLU A 167 16.03 4.47 -10.84
C GLU A 167 15.48 4.42 -9.41
N MET A 168 15.27 5.60 -8.81
CA MET A 168 14.78 5.72 -7.43
C MET A 168 13.96 6.97 -7.21
N LYS A 169 13.13 6.95 -6.17
CA LYS A 169 12.44 8.12 -5.63
C LYS A 169 13.22 8.66 -4.44
N VAL A 170 13.51 9.96 -4.45
CA VAL A 170 14.17 10.66 -3.34
C VAL A 170 13.24 11.76 -2.86
N GLY A 171 12.93 11.76 -1.57
CA GLY A 171 11.98 12.73 -1.06
C GLY A 171 11.79 12.68 0.45
N ILE A 172 10.66 13.19 0.89
CA ILE A 172 10.28 13.32 2.29
C ILE A 172 9.06 12.42 2.55
N GLN A 173 9.13 11.57 3.57
CA GLN A 173 8.00 10.73 3.98
C GLN A 173 6.84 11.59 4.47
N ARG A 174 5.65 11.39 3.91
CA ARG A 174 4.39 12.01 4.31
C ARG A 174 3.31 10.94 4.47
N MET A 175 2.18 11.29 5.07
CA MET A 175 1.06 10.35 5.29
C MET A 175 0.50 9.79 3.98
N GLY A 176 0.53 10.55 2.89
CA GLY A 176 0.02 10.14 1.57
C GLY A 176 1.07 9.51 0.65
N GLY A 177 2.33 9.35 1.09
CA GLY A 177 3.41 8.82 0.26
C GLY A 177 4.70 9.62 0.38
N ILE A 178 5.57 9.51 -0.62
CA ILE A 178 6.83 10.24 -0.69
C ILE A 178 6.60 11.54 -1.48
N LEU A 179 6.87 12.68 -0.83
CA LEU A 179 6.92 13.98 -1.49
C LEU A 179 8.32 14.15 -2.08
N SER A 180 8.45 14.30 -3.41
CA SER A 180 9.75 14.49 -4.06
C SER A 180 10.52 15.67 -3.46
N ALA A 181 11.83 15.50 -3.25
CA ALA A 181 12.71 16.52 -2.70
C ALA A 181 12.96 17.66 -3.69
N GLY A 182 13.19 17.33 -4.95
CA GLY A 182 13.39 18.27 -6.05
C GLY A 182 12.19 18.36 -6.98
N ASP A 183 12.45 18.70 -8.22
CA ASP A 183 11.43 18.93 -9.25
C ASP A 183 11.05 17.66 -10.01
N GLU A 184 11.91 16.63 -9.97
CA GLU A 184 11.68 15.35 -10.63
C GLU A 184 10.98 14.35 -9.69
N GLU A 185 10.18 13.45 -10.26
CA GLU A 185 9.53 12.39 -9.48
C GLU A 185 10.50 11.23 -9.22
N THR A 186 11.36 10.92 -10.18
CA THR A 186 12.34 9.84 -10.13
C THR A 186 13.71 10.34 -10.55
N TYR A 187 14.74 9.75 -9.99
CA TYR A 187 16.16 10.06 -10.21
C TYR A 187 16.91 8.79 -10.56
N THR A 188 17.95 8.90 -11.38
CA THR A 188 18.78 7.76 -11.78
C THR A 188 20.22 7.96 -11.31
N THR A 189 20.83 6.91 -10.75
CA THR A 189 22.24 6.96 -10.30
C THR A 189 23.21 7.13 -11.46
N ASP A 190 24.24 7.93 -11.23
CA ASP A 190 25.36 8.14 -12.15
C ASP A 190 26.37 6.96 -12.12
N SER A 191 27.48 7.10 -12.84
CA SER A 191 28.59 6.11 -12.88
C SER A 191 29.26 5.87 -11.52
N SER A 192 29.10 6.78 -10.57
CA SER A 192 29.59 6.62 -9.18
C SER A 192 28.51 6.01 -8.25
N GLY A 193 27.36 5.58 -8.82
CA GLY A 193 26.23 5.04 -8.08
C GLY A 193 25.53 6.08 -7.20
N THR A 194 25.68 7.37 -7.52
CA THR A 194 25.15 8.45 -6.69
C THR A 194 24.06 9.27 -7.41
N VAL A 195 23.16 9.82 -6.60
CA VAL A 195 22.16 10.82 -6.98
C VAL A 195 22.30 11.98 -6.02
N ASN A 196 22.38 13.19 -6.55
CA ASN A 196 22.38 14.44 -5.78
C ASN A 196 21.10 15.20 -6.05
N VAL A 197 20.32 15.46 -5.00
CA VAL A 197 19.04 16.18 -5.08
C VAL A 197 19.08 17.37 -4.13
N GLU A 198 18.72 18.54 -4.63
CA GLU A 198 18.53 19.71 -3.80
C GLU A 198 17.09 19.78 -3.31
N LEU A 199 16.92 20.09 -2.02
CA LEU A 199 15.59 20.29 -1.46
C LEU A 199 15.08 21.68 -1.86
N THR A 200 14.23 21.72 -2.89
CA THR A 200 13.67 22.98 -3.43
C THR A 200 12.51 23.51 -2.60
N LYS A 201 11.94 22.69 -1.72
CA LYS A 201 10.75 23.05 -0.93
C LYS A 201 11.13 23.62 0.42
N ASP A 202 10.82 24.89 0.63
CA ASP A 202 10.99 25.59 1.91
C ASP A 202 9.79 25.38 2.84
N SER A 203 10.01 25.63 4.12
CA SER A 203 8.96 25.72 5.16
C SER A 203 8.07 24.46 5.28
N LEU A 204 8.62 23.28 5.05
CA LEU A 204 7.89 22.04 5.23
C LEU A 204 7.66 21.75 6.72
N PRO A 205 6.44 21.33 7.12
CA PRO A 205 6.17 20.98 8.51
C PRO A 205 6.97 19.74 8.92
N GLY A 206 7.63 19.82 10.06
CA GLY A 206 8.30 18.72 10.73
C GLY A 206 7.45 18.17 11.90
N ASP A 207 8.10 17.43 12.79
CA ASP A 207 7.55 17.07 14.09
C ASP A 207 7.60 18.27 15.07
N GLU A 208 7.31 18.04 16.35
CA GLU A 208 7.38 19.07 17.41
C GLU A 208 8.78 19.69 17.56
N LYS A 209 9.83 18.97 17.13
CA LYS A 209 11.22 19.42 17.16
C LYS A 209 11.71 19.95 15.79
N GLY A 210 10.85 19.93 14.78
CA GLY A 210 11.20 20.31 13.42
C GLY A 210 11.92 19.20 12.64
N ASN A 211 11.87 17.96 13.07
CA ASN A 211 12.46 16.86 12.30
C ASN A 211 11.53 16.43 11.17
N MET A 212 12.11 16.01 10.06
CA MET A 212 11.44 15.32 8.96
C MET A 212 12.20 14.06 8.58
N VAL A 213 11.52 13.10 7.99
CA VAL A 213 12.11 11.83 7.52
C VAL A 213 12.36 11.93 6.03
N LEU A 214 13.63 11.93 5.64
CA LEU A 214 14.05 11.76 4.26
C LEU A 214 13.99 10.28 3.90
N VAL A 215 13.59 10.00 2.67
CA VAL A 215 13.43 8.65 2.13
C VAL A 215 14.09 8.57 0.76
N ALA A 216 14.87 7.53 0.54
CA ALA A 216 15.25 7.10 -0.79
C ALA A 216 14.73 5.66 -1.02
N LYS A 217 14.06 5.45 -2.13
CA LYS A 217 13.37 4.19 -2.43
C LYS A 217 13.61 3.78 -3.88
N VAL A 218 14.10 2.56 -4.06
CA VAL A 218 14.13 1.83 -5.33
C VAL A 218 12.92 0.92 -5.36
N GLU A 219 12.13 0.93 -6.43
CA GLU A 219 10.92 0.15 -6.57
C GLU A 219 11.02 -0.84 -7.73
N ASP A 220 10.62 -2.10 -7.46
CA ASP A 220 10.48 -3.18 -8.43
C ASP A 220 11.68 -3.30 -9.44
N ASN A 221 12.91 -3.07 -8.94
CA ASN A 221 14.12 -3.24 -9.74
C ASN A 221 14.41 -4.73 -9.94
N ASP A 222 14.68 -5.13 -11.18
CA ASP A 222 14.88 -6.54 -11.55
C ASP A 222 16.10 -7.17 -10.89
N GLN A 223 17.17 -6.39 -10.58
CA GLN A 223 18.41 -6.89 -10.00
C GLN A 223 18.46 -6.76 -8.48
N TYR A 224 17.91 -5.69 -7.93
CA TYR A 224 18.03 -5.33 -6.51
C TYR A 224 16.74 -5.48 -5.73
N GLY A 225 15.61 -5.69 -6.41
CA GLY A 225 14.29 -5.70 -5.80
C GLY A 225 13.88 -4.31 -5.32
N ASN A 226 13.32 -4.24 -4.12
CA ASN A 226 12.88 -3.00 -3.50
C ASN A 226 13.84 -2.62 -2.36
N LEU A 227 14.47 -1.46 -2.47
CA LEU A 227 15.36 -0.91 -1.45
C LEU A 227 14.73 0.33 -0.85
N LEU A 228 14.77 0.44 0.47
CA LEU A 228 14.31 1.60 1.19
C LEU A 228 15.34 2.01 2.22
N VAL A 229 15.66 3.30 2.29
CA VAL A 229 16.44 3.88 3.38
C VAL A 229 15.80 5.17 3.86
N GLN A 230 15.82 5.37 5.17
CA GLN A 230 15.25 6.54 5.83
C GLN A 230 16.30 7.23 6.69
N LYS A 231 16.28 8.57 6.71
CA LYS A 231 17.14 9.39 7.57
C LYS A 231 16.34 10.56 8.14
N THR A 232 16.35 10.69 9.44
CA THR A 232 15.70 11.83 10.13
C THR A 232 16.65 13.02 10.15
N VAL A 233 16.16 14.21 9.75
CA VAL A 233 16.91 15.46 9.70
C VAL A 233 16.10 16.62 10.29
N PRO A 234 16.72 17.61 10.97
CA PRO A 234 16.03 18.75 11.56
C PRO A 234 15.85 19.91 10.54
N TRP A 235 15.24 19.60 9.39
CA TRP A 235 15.07 20.56 8.29
C TRP A 235 13.65 21.10 8.18
N GLY A 236 12.72 20.63 8.99
CA GLY A 236 11.34 21.06 9.00
C GLY A 236 11.08 22.24 9.94
N VAL A 237 9.93 22.84 9.74
CA VAL A 237 9.38 23.82 10.70
C VAL A 237 8.71 23.05 11.83
N ALA A 238 9.06 23.38 13.07
CA ALA A 238 8.48 22.74 14.25
C ALA A 238 6.96 22.99 14.29
N LEU A 239 6.19 21.92 14.29
CA LEU A 239 4.74 21.97 14.38
C LEU A 239 4.33 21.89 15.86
N LYS A 240 3.91 23.01 16.42
CA LYS A 240 3.28 23.01 17.76
C LYS A 240 1.83 22.55 17.59
N THR A 241 1.55 21.32 17.97
CA THR A 241 0.19 20.83 18.09
C THR A 241 -0.40 21.43 19.37
N ASP A 242 -1.31 22.39 19.21
CA ASP A 242 -2.11 22.83 20.34
C ASP A 242 -3.11 21.74 20.67
N ASN A 243 -2.79 20.97 21.71
CA ASN A 243 -3.66 19.93 22.26
C ASN A 243 -4.66 20.51 23.26
N SER A 244 -5.03 21.82 23.15
CA SER A 244 -6.02 22.39 24.03
C SER A 244 -7.33 21.60 23.90
N PHE A 245 -7.89 21.25 25.03
CA PHE A 245 -9.17 20.52 25.08
C PHE A 245 -10.31 21.28 24.38
N PHE A 246 -10.21 22.59 24.26
CA PHE A 246 -11.18 23.44 23.60
C PHE A 246 -11.09 23.36 22.07
N ASP A 247 -9.90 23.33 21.50
CA ASP A 247 -9.69 23.33 20.04
C ASP A 247 -10.03 21.97 19.39
N GLN A 248 -10.01 20.90 20.17
CA GLN A 248 -10.39 19.56 19.71
C GLN A 248 -11.90 19.27 19.79
N ARG A 249 -12.72 20.23 20.26
CA ARG A 249 -14.16 20.07 20.37
C ARG A 249 -14.84 20.24 19.02
N THR A 250 -15.57 19.23 18.58
CA THR A 250 -16.35 19.24 17.34
C THR A 250 -17.81 18.90 17.59
N LEU A 251 -18.69 19.28 16.67
CA LEU A 251 -20.14 18.99 16.75
C LEU A 251 -20.46 17.49 16.81
N TRP A 252 -19.56 16.63 16.27
CA TRP A 252 -19.73 15.17 16.19
C TRP A 252 -19.00 14.40 17.29
N THR A 253 -18.57 15.06 18.33
CA THR A 253 -17.85 14.45 19.45
C THR A 253 -18.77 13.99 20.57
N THR A 254 -18.24 13.14 21.44
CA THR A 254 -18.91 12.72 22.67
C THR A 254 -19.15 13.93 23.61
N ARG A 255 -20.07 13.78 24.59
CA ARG A 255 -20.46 14.81 25.56
C ARG A 255 -19.28 15.63 26.14
N PHE A 256 -18.15 15.00 26.38
CA PHE A 256 -16.98 15.67 26.98
C PHE A 256 -16.17 16.51 25.99
N ARG A 257 -16.35 16.30 24.68
CA ARG A 257 -15.65 17.01 23.59
C ARG A 257 -16.54 17.89 22.74
N ALA A 258 -17.84 17.95 23.04
CA ALA A 258 -18.76 18.81 22.33
C ALA A 258 -18.48 20.30 22.61
N PRO A 259 -18.73 21.21 21.66
CA PRO A 259 -18.64 22.66 21.90
C PRO A 259 -19.45 23.09 23.10
N VAL A 260 -18.89 23.95 23.95
CA VAL A 260 -19.54 24.37 25.21
C VAL A 260 -20.88 25.05 24.97
N TRP A 261 -21.00 25.88 23.94
CA TRP A 261 -22.24 26.54 23.56
C TRP A 261 -23.36 25.55 23.19
N LEU A 262 -23.03 24.44 22.54
CA LEU A 262 -23.99 23.38 22.21
C LEU A 262 -24.52 22.68 23.47
N LEU A 263 -23.67 22.46 24.45
CA LEU A 263 -24.07 21.90 25.75
C LEU A 263 -25.01 22.85 26.49
N PHE A 264 -24.67 24.15 26.53
CA PHE A 264 -25.58 25.14 27.14
C PHE A 264 -26.95 25.18 26.43
N MET A 265 -26.97 25.16 25.09
CA MET A 265 -28.23 25.14 24.33
C MET A 265 -29.06 23.89 24.62
N ALA A 266 -28.41 22.70 24.62
CA ALA A 266 -29.11 21.44 24.91
C ALA A 266 -29.66 21.40 26.34
N TYR A 267 -28.90 21.82 27.34
CA TYR A 267 -29.36 21.86 28.73
C TYR A 267 -30.44 22.93 28.97
N SER A 268 -30.35 24.10 28.33
CA SER A 268 -31.36 25.14 28.47
C SER A 268 -32.72 24.69 27.93
N ILE A 269 -32.73 23.98 26.79
CA ILE A 269 -33.99 23.39 26.24
C ILE A 269 -34.53 22.34 27.23
N THR A 270 -33.68 21.45 27.72
CA THR A 270 -34.11 20.41 28.66
C THR A 270 -34.67 21.00 29.95
N ILE A 271 -34.02 21.99 30.54
CA ILE A 271 -34.49 22.70 31.74
C ILE A 271 -35.79 23.44 31.47
N GLY A 272 -35.92 24.09 30.30
CA GLY A 272 -37.14 24.76 29.89
C GLY A 272 -38.33 23.81 29.80
N VAL A 273 -38.15 22.65 29.15
CA VAL A 273 -39.20 21.62 29.04
C VAL A 273 -39.63 21.09 30.42
N TRP A 274 -38.68 20.71 31.25
CA TRP A 274 -38.95 20.23 32.60
C TRP A 274 -39.59 21.30 33.49
N GLY A 275 -39.13 22.55 33.38
CA GLY A 275 -39.74 23.69 34.09
C GLY A 275 -41.18 23.92 33.74
N THR A 276 -41.55 23.86 32.44
CA THR A 276 -42.95 23.98 32.00
C THR A 276 -43.81 22.82 32.49
N ILE A 277 -43.32 21.59 32.45
CA ILE A 277 -44.05 20.42 32.97
C ILE A 277 -44.33 20.57 34.47
N ILE A 278 -43.32 20.91 35.26
CA ILE A 278 -43.45 21.13 36.69
C ILE A 278 -44.47 22.25 36.98
N TYR A 279 -44.36 23.37 36.25
CA TYR A 279 -45.30 24.47 36.37
C TYR A 279 -46.76 24.02 36.11
N LEU A 280 -47.01 23.27 35.03
CA LEU A 280 -48.33 22.76 34.72
C LEU A 280 -48.86 21.82 35.81
N VAL A 281 -48.04 20.92 36.32
CA VAL A 281 -48.42 20.03 37.44
C VAL A 281 -48.82 20.83 38.69
N LEU A 282 -48.03 21.85 39.04
CA LEU A 282 -48.36 22.73 40.19
C LEU A 282 -49.67 23.49 39.96
N GLN A 283 -49.94 23.97 38.74
CA GLN A 283 -51.22 24.62 38.42
C GLN A 283 -52.42 23.65 38.53
N ILE A 284 -52.29 22.44 38.07
CA ILE A 284 -53.31 21.37 38.20
C ILE A 284 -53.60 21.09 39.68
N ILE A 285 -52.55 20.95 40.50
CA ILE A 285 -52.68 20.73 41.95
C ILE A 285 -53.41 21.94 42.60
N ARG A 286 -53.02 23.15 42.18
CA ARG A 286 -53.67 24.38 42.68
C ARG A 286 -55.16 24.44 42.34
N ILE A 287 -55.54 24.14 41.09
CA ILE A 287 -56.96 24.07 40.64
C ILE A 287 -57.71 23.02 41.43
N LYS A 288 -57.14 21.83 41.61
CA LYS A 288 -57.76 20.77 42.42
C LYS A 288 -58.03 21.22 43.88
N ARG A 289 -57.05 21.92 44.49
CA ARG A 289 -57.25 22.45 45.86
C ARG A 289 -58.36 23.49 45.93
N ILE A 290 -58.49 24.36 44.96
CA ILE A 290 -59.57 25.37 44.90
C ILE A 290 -60.95 24.69 44.72
N GLY A 291 -61.02 23.69 43.83
CA GLY A 291 -62.24 22.94 43.59
C GLY A 291 -62.72 22.13 44.81
N THR A 292 -61.78 21.55 45.61
CA THR A 292 -62.14 20.86 46.86
C THR A 292 -62.50 21.80 48.04
N ALA A 293 -62.09 23.07 47.97
CA ALA A 293 -62.40 24.06 48.96
C ALA A 293 -63.82 24.76 48.68
N ALA A 294 -64.33 24.60 47.48
CA ALA A 294 -65.67 25.19 47.06
C ALA A 294 -66.80 24.17 47.12
N SER A 295 -66.54 22.95 47.46
CA SER A 295 -67.52 21.88 47.72
C SER A 295 -67.66 21.69 49.23
#